data_a1a9a6034f6f2536f4217883d5382bf3
#
_entry.id   a1a9a6034f6f2536f4217883d5382bf3
#
_cell.length_a   1.000
_cell.length_b   1.000
_cell.length_c   1.000
_cell.angle_alpha   90.00
_cell.angle_beta   90.00
_cell.angle_gamma   90.00
#
_symmetry.space_group_name_H-M   'P 1'
#
loop_
_entity.id
_entity.type
_entity.pdbx_description
1 polymer ?
#
loop_
_entity_poly.entity_id
_entity_poly.type
_entity_poly.pdbx_seq_one_letter_code
_entity_poly.pdbx_strand_id
1 'polypeptide(L)'
;MSAAPRAHAHDGGDKVGVLLVNLGTPDAPTTAALRRYLAQFLSDPRVVEIPRALWWLILHGVILRVRPRSSAAKYRQVWLREGSPLAVWTARQANMLRSYVGERGALVEVRWAMRYGQPAIAAELDALCAAGCTRILVLPAYPQYSAATTASVLDDVGAWMRRTRRLPELRFVNHYHDDPGYIEALAAQVRRHWQREGRGRKLVMSFHGMPARTLQLGDPYHCECLKTARLLAEKLQLDDDAWRVTFQSRFGRAQWLQPYTEPTLRALAQAGAEGVDVICPGFAADCLETLEEIAIEAKAAFLAAGGKTFHYIPCLNNSPEGMKAMAGVALRHLQGWDTTPMSREALQQRRARAIARGATE
;
A
#
# COMPACT_ATOMS: atom_id res chain seq x y z
N MET A 1 -4.75 11.10 23.01
CA MET A 1 -5.78 12.01 23.55
C MET A 1 -6.65 12.41 22.38
N SER A 2 -7.95 12.05 22.36
CA SER A 2 -8.89 12.50 21.33
C SER A 2 -9.11 14.01 21.49
N ALA A 3 -8.97 14.77 20.39
CA ALA A 3 -9.29 16.19 20.41
C ALA A 3 -10.76 16.37 20.85
N ALA A 4 -11.03 17.35 21.71
CA ALA A 4 -12.37 17.65 22.14
C ALA A 4 -13.29 17.89 20.94
N PRO A 5 -14.54 17.40 20.96
CA PRO A 5 -15.46 17.59 19.85
C PRO A 5 -15.66 19.12 19.63
N ARG A 6 -15.32 19.60 18.43
CA ARG A 6 -15.58 20.98 18.04
C ARG A 6 -17.08 21.15 17.84
N ALA A 7 -17.64 22.25 18.38
CA ALA A 7 -18.99 22.65 18.06
C ALA A 7 -19.16 22.80 16.53
N HIS A 8 -20.37 22.58 16.03
CA HIS A 8 -20.66 22.76 14.61
C HIS A 8 -20.52 24.25 14.25
N ALA A 9 -19.59 24.54 13.32
CA ALA A 9 -19.40 25.90 12.80
C ALA A 9 -19.94 26.00 11.37
N HIS A 10 -20.59 27.11 11.04
CA HIS A 10 -21.18 27.38 9.73
C HIS A 10 -20.19 28.00 8.72
N ASP A 11 -18.94 28.21 9.12
CA ASP A 11 -17.84 28.77 8.31
C ASP A 11 -16.98 27.71 7.62
N GLY A 12 -17.22 26.42 7.90
CA GLY A 12 -16.53 25.32 7.26
C GLY A 12 -16.97 25.12 5.81
N GLY A 13 -16.03 25.18 4.86
CA GLY A 13 -16.26 24.75 3.47
C GLY A 13 -16.47 23.24 3.40
N ASP A 14 -17.24 22.79 2.42
CA ASP A 14 -17.40 21.35 2.12
C ASP A 14 -16.19 20.89 1.29
N LYS A 15 -15.07 20.64 1.98
CA LYS A 15 -13.85 20.16 1.33
C LYS A 15 -13.90 18.66 1.05
N VAL A 16 -13.16 18.26 0.04
CA VAL A 16 -12.90 16.85 -0.27
C VAL A 16 -11.50 16.46 0.22
N GLY A 17 -11.41 15.35 0.92
CA GLY A 17 -10.15 14.75 1.36
C GLY A 17 -9.82 13.47 0.59
N VAL A 18 -8.53 13.16 0.47
CA VAL A 18 -8.02 11.86 0.04
C VAL A 18 -7.08 11.35 1.11
N LEU A 19 -7.34 10.17 1.62
CA LEU A 19 -6.48 9.47 2.56
C LEU A 19 -5.77 8.31 1.83
N LEU A 20 -4.48 8.49 1.49
CA LEU A 20 -3.63 7.42 0.99
C LEU A 20 -3.22 6.52 2.16
N VAL A 21 -3.52 5.23 2.08
CA VAL A 21 -3.23 4.28 3.17
C VAL A 21 -2.26 3.19 2.70
N ASN A 22 -1.19 2.97 3.46
CA ASN A 22 -0.28 1.86 3.22
C ASN A 22 -0.23 0.92 4.45
N LEU A 23 0.45 -0.23 4.31
CA LEU A 23 0.45 -1.31 5.30
C LEU A 23 0.96 -0.85 6.67
N GLY A 24 2.10 -0.23 6.67
CA GLY A 24 2.75 0.19 7.89
C GLY A 24 4.16 -0.33 8.04
N THR A 25 4.83 0.24 9.01
CA THR A 25 6.24 0.01 9.26
C THR A 25 6.58 0.40 10.70
N PRO A 26 7.66 -0.16 11.30
CA PRO A 26 8.10 0.29 12.63
C PRO A 26 8.64 1.73 12.59
N ASP A 27 8.58 2.42 13.74
CA ASP A 27 9.06 3.80 13.89
C ASP A 27 10.60 3.90 13.80
N ALA A 28 11.31 2.80 14.11
CA ALA A 28 12.76 2.72 14.08
C ALA A 28 13.21 1.26 13.86
N PRO A 29 14.43 1.01 13.32
CA PRO A 29 14.96 -0.32 13.10
C PRO A 29 15.54 -0.94 14.40
N THR A 30 14.76 -0.83 15.50
CA THR A 30 15.13 -1.33 16.83
C THR A 30 14.21 -2.45 17.28
N THR A 31 14.71 -3.34 18.12
CA THR A 31 13.92 -4.47 18.66
C THR A 31 12.64 -4.00 19.35
N ALA A 32 12.68 -2.88 20.08
CA ALA A 32 11.53 -2.34 20.79
C ALA A 32 10.44 -1.81 19.82
N ALA A 33 10.84 -1.05 18.79
CA ALA A 33 9.92 -0.56 17.75
C ALA A 33 9.30 -1.72 16.96
N LEU A 34 10.13 -2.70 16.57
CA LEU A 34 9.65 -3.91 15.88
C LEU A 34 8.67 -4.72 16.73
N ARG A 35 8.89 -4.80 18.05
CA ARG A 35 7.95 -5.50 18.94
C ARG A 35 6.57 -4.82 18.95
N ARG A 36 6.52 -3.48 19.04
CA ARG A 36 5.26 -2.73 18.98
C ARG A 36 4.53 -2.91 17.62
N TYR A 37 5.28 -2.74 16.54
CA TYR A 37 4.75 -2.92 15.19
C TYR A 37 4.22 -4.33 14.94
N LEU A 38 5.00 -5.37 15.25
CA LEU A 38 4.60 -6.76 15.08
C LEU A 38 3.43 -7.13 16.00
N ALA A 39 3.35 -6.57 17.20
CA ALA A 39 2.20 -6.78 18.09
C ALA A 39 0.91 -6.26 17.46
N GLN A 40 0.93 -5.06 16.87
CA GLN A 40 -0.22 -4.49 16.19
C GLN A 40 -0.58 -5.30 14.92
N PHE A 41 0.41 -5.54 14.04
CA PHE A 41 0.24 -6.22 12.76
C PHE A 41 -0.29 -7.65 12.92
N LEU A 42 0.36 -8.45 13.77
CA LEU A 42 0.00 -9.86 13.97
C LEU A 42 -1.22 -10.05 14.89
N SER A 43 -1.71 -8.99 15.53
CA SER A 43 -2.97 -9.04 16.28
C SER A 43 -4.20 -8.88 15.39
N ASP A 44 -4.04 -8.49 14.12
CA ASP A 44 -5.16 -8.35 13.20
C ASP A 44 -5.72 -9.73 12.81
N PRO A 45 -7.03 -9.97 13.02
CA PRO A 45 -7.67 -11.25 12.65
C PRO A 45 -7.68 -11.49 11.14
N ARG A 46 -7.58 -10.44 10.32
CA ARG A 46 -7.48 -10.57 8.87
C ARG A 46 -6.09 -11.01 8.40
N VAL A 47 -5.06 -10.78 9.24
CA VAL A 47 -3.68 -11.19 8.93
C VAL A 47 -3.41 -12.59 9.46
N VAL A 48 -3.89 -12.89 10.68
CA VAL A 48 -3.72 -14.19 11.33
C VAL A 48 -5.07 -14.75 11.74
N GLU A 49 -5.58 -15.67 10.92
CA GLU A 49 -6.87 -16.31 11.08
C GLU A 49 -6.81 -17.56 11.99
N ILE A 50 -6.23 -17.40 13.18
CA ILE A 50 -6.16 -18.43 14.23
C ILE A 50 -7.09 -18.03 15.38
N PRO A 51 -7.72 -18.98 16.11
CA PRO A 51 -8.54 -18.68 17.29
C PRO A 51 -7.82 -17.73 18.25
N ARG A 52 -8.46 -16.61 18.61
CA ARG A 52 -7.83 -15.42 19.24
C ARG A 52 -7.09 -15.75 20.53
N ALA A 53 -7.68 -16.56 21.43
CA ALA A 53 -7.06 -16.91 22.70
C ALA A 53 -5.75 -17.71 22.49
N LEU A 54 -5.77 -18.69 21.57
CA LEU A 54 -4.59 -19.49 21.24
C LEU A 54 -3.50 -18.61 20.59
N TRP A 55 -3.91 -17.78 19.64
CA TRP A 55 -2.97 -16.90 18.97
C TRP A 55 -2.35 -15.87 19.91
N TRP A 56 -3.11 -15.32 20.84
CA TRP A 56 -2.59 -14.38 21.83
C TRP A 56 -1.45 -14.98 22.65
N LEU A 57 -1.59 -16.24 23.11
CA LEU A 57 -0.54 -16.95 23.84
C LEU A 57 0.72 -17.14 22.98
N ILE A 58 0.56 -17.55 21.72
CA ILE A 58 1.68 -17.76 20.78
C ILE A 58 2.36 -16.43 20.48
N LEU A 59 1.58 -15.40 20.17
CA LEU A 59 2.08 -14.08 19.83
C LEU A 59 2.91 -13.47 20.97
N HIS A 60 2.33 -13.39 22.17
CA HIS A 60 3.00 -12.74 23.31
C HIS A 60 4.02 -13.65 23.99
N GLY A 61 3.79 -14.96 24.03
CA GLY A 61 4.68 -15.94 24.64
C GLY A 61 5.95 -16.23 23.84
N VAL A 62 5.84 -16.25 22.52
CA VAL A 62 6.96 -16.67 21.64
C VAL A 62 7.32 -15.60 20.60
N ILE A 63 6.38 -15.23 19.71
CA ILE A 63 6.71 -14.44 18.52
C ILE A 63 7.31 -13.09 18.88
N LEU A 64 6.70 -12.33 19.78
CA LEU A 64 7.15 -10.99 20.18
C LEU A 64 8.42 -11.02 21.05
N ARG A 65 8.89 -12.19 21.49
CA ARG A 65 10.15 -12.35 22.20
C ARG A 65 11.31 -12.66 21.25
N VAL A 66 11.09 -13.46 20.24
CA VAL A 66 12.13 -13.97 19.33
C VAL A 66 12.25 -13.13 18.06
N ARG A 67 11.15 -12.91 17.34
CA ARG A 67 11.15 -12.31 15.99
C ARG A 67 11.60 -10.83 15.93
N PRO A 68 11.33 -9.94 16.90
CA PRO A 68 11.69 -8.53 16.78
C PRO A 68 13.18 -8.25 16.57
N ARG A 69 14.06 -9.08 17.16
CA ARG A 69 15.52 -8.90 17.04
C ARG A 69 16.02 -9.19 15.61
N SER A 70 15.60 -10.30 15.03
CA SER A 70 15.96 -10.66 13.66
C SER A 70 15.34 -9.70 12.65
N SER A 71 14.06 -9.34 12.82
CA SER A 71 13.41 -8.34 11.96
C SER A 71 14.10 -6.97 12.04
N ALA A 72 14.53 -6.52 13.23
CA ALA A 72 15.28 -5.27 13.37
C ALA A 72 16.60 -5.30 12.60
N ALA A 73 17.28 -6.45 12.55
CA ALA A 73 18.51 -6.62 11.77
C ALA A 73 18.26 -6.45 10.26
N LYS A 74 17.17 -7.04 9.74
CA LYS A 74 16.75 -6.89 8.34
C LYS A 74 16.38 -5.44 8.02
N TYR A 75 15.57 -4.78 8.84
CA TYR A 75 15.21 -3.37 8.66
C TYR A 75 16.42 -2.45 8.63
N ARG A 76 17.47 -2.69 9.43
CA ARG A 76 18.69 -1.87 9.40
C ARG A 76 19.41 -1.89 8.05
N GLN A 77 19.32 -2.97 7.30
CA GLN A 77 19.98 -3.08 5.98
C GLN A 77 19.32 -2.20 4.91
N VAL A 78 18.03 -1.91 5.06
CA VAL A 78 17.24 -1.16 4.07
C VAL A 78 16.76 0.21 4.58
N TRP A 79 17.13 0.58 5.81
CA TRP A 79 16.68 1.80 6.45
C TRP A 79 17.28 3.03 5.77
N LEU A 80 16.42 3.95 5.31
CA LEU A 80 16.85 5.19 4.69
C LEU A 80 17.23 6.24 5.75
N ARG A 81 17.94 7.29 5.33
CA ARG A 81 18.31 8.39 6.21
C ARG A 81 17.09 9.11 6.82
N GLU A 82 16.00 9.19 6.05
CA GLU A 82 14.76 9.84 6.48
C GLU A 82 13.80 8.90 7.25
N GLY A 83 14.06 7.59 7.25
CA GLY A 83 13.20 6.61 7.93
C GLY A 83 13.04 5.31 7.17
N SER A 84 11.97 4.59 7.48
CA SER A 84 11.61 3.37 6.77
C SER A 84 11.30 3.68 5.29
N PRO A 85 11.77 2.86 4.32
CA PRO A 85 11.45 3.06 2.90
C PRO A 85 9.96 3.24 2.66
N LEU A 86 9.12 2.37 3.22
CA LEU A 86 7.68 2.42 3.03
C LEU A 86 7.07 3.76 3.49
N ALA A 87 7.50 4.27 4.65
CA ALA A 87 6.99 5.55 5.16
C ALA A 87 7.45 6.72 4.30
N VAL A 88 8.73 6.73 3.93
CA VAL A 88 9.32 7.80 3.11
C VAL A 88 8.63 7.88 1.73
N TRP A 89 8.47 6.74 1.07
CA TRP A 89 7.82 6.70 -0.23
C TRP A 89 6.33 7.04 -0.15
N THR A 90 5.61 6.54 0.85
CA THR A 90 4.17 6.85 1.01
C THR A 90 3.96 8.35 1.27
N ALA A 91 4.78 8.97 2.09
CA ALA A 91 4.73 10.42 2.32
C ALA A 91 4.99 11.22 1.04
N ARG A 92 6.00 10.83 0.25
CA ARG A 92 6.30 11.45 -1.05
C ARG A 92 5.18 11.24 -2.06
N GLN A 93 4.58 10.04 -2.10
CA GLN A 93 3.42 9.74 -2.94
C GLN A 93 2.23 10.64 -2.60
N ALA A 94 1.89 10.81 -1.32
CA ALA A 94 0.80 11.69 -0.91
C ALA A 94 1.01 13.15 -1.31
N ASN A 95 2.24 13.66 -1.16
CA ASN A 95 2.58 15.02 -1.58
C ASN A 95 2.45 15.20 -3.10
N MET A 96 2.97 14.26 -3.89
CA MET A 96 2.86 14.31 -5.34
C MET A 96 1.42 14.08 -5.82
N LEU A 97 0.67 13.20 -5.17
CA LEU A 97 -0.74 12.96 -5.49
C LEU A 97 -1.55 14.25 -5.41
N ARG A 98 -1.34 15.09 -4.37
CA ARG A 98 -1.97 16.41 -4.25
C ARG A 98 -1.68 17.28 -5.48
N SER A 99 -0.43 17.33 -5.94
CA SER A 99 -0.03 18.11 -7.11
C SER A 99 -0.70 17.59 -8.39
N TYR A 100 -0.59 16.28 -8.66
CA TYR A 100 -1.15 15.68 -9.88
C TYR A 100 -2.68 15.76 -9.97
N VAL A 101 -3.38 15.66 -8.84
CA VAL A 101 -4.84 15.84 -8.77
C VAL A 101 -5.19 17.31 -8.95
N GLY A 102 -4.42 18.21 -8.33
CA GLY A 102 -4.59 19.67 -8.46
C GLY A 102 -4.36 20.19 -9.88
N GLU A 103 -3.35 19.68 -10.60
CA GLU A 103 -3.10 20.02 -12.02
C GLU A 103 -4.30 19.69 -12.93
N ARG A 104 -5.17 18.80 -12.51
CA ARG A 104 -6.41 18.42 -13.22
C ARG A 104 -7.66 19.13 -12.68
N GLY A 105 -7.46 20.19 -11.89
CA GLY A 105 -8.52 21.07 -11.39
C GLY A 105 -9.24 20.56 -10.13
N ALA A 106 -8.85 19.42 -9.57
CA ALA A 106 -9.46 18.90 -8.34
C ALA A 106 -8.66 19.36 -7.11
N LEU A 107 -9.19 20.34 -6.38
CA LEU A 107 -8.57 20.86 -5.16
C LEU A 107 -9.00 20.02 -3.94
N VAL A 108 -8.13 19.10 -3.54
CA VAL A 108 -8.39 18.17 -2.44
C VAL A 108 -7.33 18.27 -1.35
N GLU A 109 -7.73 18.00 -0.11
CA GLU A 109 -6.78 17.79 0.98
C GLU A 109 -6.26 16.36 0.94
N VAL A 110 -4.95 16.16 0.75
CA VAL A 110 -4.34 14.83 0.70
C VAL A 110 -3.54 14.59 1.95
N ARG A 111 -3.84 13.47 2.63
CA ARG A 111 -3.08 12.94 3.77
C ARG A 111 -2.73 11.49 3.53
N TRP A 112 -1.77 10.97 4.29
CA TRP A 112 -1.40 9.57 4.25
C TRP A 112 -1.44 8.96 5.64
N ALA A 113 -1.69 7.66 5.71
CA ALA A 113 -1.73 6.89 6.95
C ALA A 113 -1.13 5.51 6.75
N MET A 114 -0.80 4.91 7.88
CA MET A 114 -0.39 3.51 7.98
C MET A 114 -1.50 2.70 8.66
N ARG A 115 -1.80 1.51 8.10
CA ARG A 115 -2.71 0.57 8.77
C ARG A 115 -2.12 0.09 10.09
N TYR A 116 -0.79 -0.11 10.14
CA TYR A 116 -0.06 -0.47 11.36
C TYR A 116 1.09 0.51 11.58
N GLY A 117 1.21 1.06 12.79
CA GLY A 117 2.20 2.08 13.12
C GLY A 117 1.65 3.51 12.94
N GLN A 118 2.53 4.42 12.53
CA GLN A 118 2.22 5.86 12.43
C GLN A 118 2.53 6.42 11.04
N PRO A 119 1.76 7.46 10.61
CA PRO A 119 0.57 8.03 11.25
C PRO A 119 -0.63 7.08 11.15
N ALA A 120 -1.44 6.98 12.20
CA ALA A 120 -2.57 6.07 12.26
C ALA A 120 -3.77 6.58 11.43
N ILE A 121 -4.50 5.66 10.78
CA ILE A 121 -5.71 5.97 9.96
C ILE A 121 -6.67 6.89 10.71
N ALA A 122 -6.99 6.55 11.95
CA ALA A 122 -7.95 7.31 12.75
C ALA A 122 -7.51 8.75 13.02
N ALA A 123 -6.22 8.97 13.29
CA ALA A 123 -5.67 10.29 13.53
C ALA A 123 -5.73 11.17 12.26
N GLU A 124 -5.43 10.58 11.11
CA GLU A 124 -5.46 11.30 9.84
C GLU A 124 -6.88 11.57 9.34
N LEU A 125 -7.86 10.69 9.63
CA LEU A 125 -9.28 10.96 9.40
C LEU A 125 -9.78 12.11 10.28
N ASP A 126 -9.42 12.12 11.57
CA ASP A 126 -9.72 13.23 12.48
C ASP A 126 -9.11 14.55 11.97
N ALA A 127 -7.87 14.50 11.46
CA ALA A 127 -7.20 15.67 10.89
C ALA A 127 -7.86 16.17 9.59
N LEU A 128 -8.31 15.28 8.71
CA LEU A 128 -9.09 15.65 7.52
C LEU A 128 -10.42 16.29 7.90
N CYS A 129 -11.13 15.74 8.87
CA CYS A 129 -12.37 16.34 9.39
C CYS A 129 -12.11 17.72 10.02
N ALA A 130 -11.01 17.87 10.77
CA ALA A 130 -10.61 19.15 11.37
C ALA A 130 -10.20 20.19 10.31
N ALA A 131 -9.70 19.75 9.14
CA ALA A 131 -9.42 20.62 7.98
C ALA A 131 -10.69 21.03 7.21
N GLY A 132 -11.87 20.54 7.60
CA GLY A 132 -13.15 20.84 6.98
C GLY A 132 -13.56 19.88 5.86
N CYS A 133 -12.96 18.71 5.78
CA CYS A 133 -13.37 17.68 4.80
C CYS A 133 -14.68 17.04 5.26
N THR A 134 -15.70 17.14 4.41
CA THR A 134 -17.02 16.51 4.60
C THR A 134 -17.18 15.27 3.71
N ARG A 135 -16.25 15.05 2.79
CA ARG A 135 -16.16 13.91 1.87
C ARG A 135 -14.71 13.43 1.86
N ILE A 136 -14.49 12.13 2.05
CA ILE A 136 -13.15 11.56 2.10
C ILE A 136 -13.10 10.30 1.25
N LEU A 137 -12.17 10.28 0.29
CA LEU A 137 -11.78 9.09 -0.45
C LEU A 137 -10.66 8.37 0.30
N VAL A 138 -10.88 7.14 0.71
CA VAL A 138 -9.84 6.26 1.23
C VAL A 138 -9.25 5.47 0.07
N LEU A 139 -7.95 5.65 -0.16
CA LEU A 139 -7.19 5.02 -1.24
C LEU A 139 -6.10 4.12 -0.65
N PRO A 140 -6.36 2.81 -0.48
CA PRO A 140 -5.32 1.87 -0.11
C PRO A 140 -4.27 1.75 -1.22
N ALA A 141 -2.98 1.76 -0.85
CA ALA A 141 -1.87 1.63 -1.77
C ALA A 141 -1.59 0.15 -2.14
N TYR A 142 -2.67 -0.61 -2.29
CA TYR A 142 -2.63 -2.02 -2.70
C TYR A 142 -3.38 -2.17 -4.01
N PRO A 143 -2.66 -2.45 -5.12
CA PRO A 143 -3.32 -2.60 -6.42
C PRO A 143 -4.29 -3.78 -6.45
N GLN A 144 -3.92 -4.91 -5.84
CA GLN A 144 -4.74 -6.10 -5.72
C GLN A 144 -5.47 -6.09 -4.37
N TYR A 145 -6.76 -6.44 -4.38
CA TYR A 145 -7.53 -6.63 -3.15
C TYR A 145 -7.06 -7.87 -2.40
N SER A 146 -6.97 -7.76 -1.09
CA SER A 146 -6.96 -8.90 -0.18
C SER A 146 -7.67 -8.53 1.12
N ALA A 147 -8.27 -9.53 1.76
CA ALA A 147 -8.85 -9.36 3.09
C ALA A 147 -7.80 -8.89 4.11
N ALA A 148 -6.54 -9.37 4.00
CA ALA A 148 -5.45 -9.00 4.89
C ALA A 148 -4.91 -7.57 4.66
N THR A 149 -5.27 -6.90 3.57
CA THR A 149 -4.82 -5.55 3.23
C THR A 149 -5.99 -4.58 3.13
N THR A 150 -6.72 -4.55 2.03
CA THR A 150 -7.81 -3.60 1.77
C THR A 150 -8.92 -3.73 2.81
N ALA A 151 -9.41 -4.94 3.11
CA ALA A 151 -10.47 -5.09 4.09
C ALA A 151 -9.99 -4.77 5.53
N SER A 152 -8.72 -5.03 5.86
CA SER A 152 -8.14 -4.61 7.14
C SER A 152 -8.12 -3.08 7.29
N VAL A 153 -7.85 -2.32 6.22
CA VAL A 153 -7.98 -0.85 6.21
C VAL A 153 -9.44 -0.43 6.47
N LEU A 154 -10.41 -1.10 5.80
CA LEU A 154 -11.82 -0.79 6.00
C LEU A 154 -12.30 -1.10 7.43
N ASP A 155 -11.80 -2.16 8.05
CA ASP A 155 -12.10 -2.48 9.46
C ASP A 155 -11.65 -1.36 10.41
N ASP A 156 -10.46 -0.76 10.18
CA ASP A 156 -9.94 0.32 11.01
C ASP A 156 -10.72 1.62 10.79
N VAL A 157 -11.07 1.93 9.53
CA VAL A 157 -11.99 3.04 9.22
C VAL A 157 -13.36 2.81 9.87
N GLY A 158 -13.92 1.60 9.80
CA GLY A 158 -15.17 1.24 10.45
C GLY A 158 -15.11 1.37 11.98
N ALA A 159 -13.97 1.03 12.58
CA ALA A 159 -13.74 1.25 14.00
C ALA A 159 -13.72 2.74 14.37
N TRP A 160 -13.11 3.58 13.53
CA TRP A 160 -13.15 5.04 13.67
C TRP A 160 -14.57 5.59 13.50
N MET A 161 -15.33 5.13 12.49
CA MET A 161 -16.74 5.55 12.27
C MET A 161 -17.62 5.34 13.50
N ARG A 162 -17.51 4.20 14.17
CA ARG A 162 -18.33 3.87 15.36
C ARG A 162 -18.17 4.86 16.52
N ARG A 163 -17.06 5.59 16.61
CA ARG A 163 -16.77 6.56 17.67
C ARG A 163 -16.93 8.02 17.22
N THR A 164 -17.16 8.24 15.92
CA THR A 164 -17.25 9.57 15.33
C THR A 164 -18.69 9.99 15.21
N ARG A 165 -19.08 11.11 15.84
CA ARG A 165 -20.47 11.59 15.83
C ARG A 165 -20.87 12.19 14.48
N ARG A 166 -20.01 13.02 13.87
CA ARG A 166 -20.25 13.64 12.55
C ARG A 166 -19.38 12.91 11.51
N LEU A 167 -19.99 11.99 10.80
CA LEU A 167 -19.31 11.25 9.75
C LEU A 167 -19.26 12.08 8.45
N PRO A 168 -18.09 12.16 7.79
CA PRO A 168 -18.02 12.59 6.39
C PRO A 168 -18.62 11.50 5.48
N GLU A 169 -18.99 11.88 4.27
CA GLU A 169 -19.27 10.89 3.21
C GLU A 169 -17.96 10.18 2.86
N LEU A 170 -17.97 8.84 2.88
CA LEU A 170 -16.79 8.02 2.61
C LEU A 170 -16.93 7.26 1.30
N ARG A 171 -15.85 7.24 0.53
CA ARG A 171 -15.67 6.31 -0.60
C ARG A 171 -14.40 5.53 -0.41
N PHE A 172 -14.35 4.33 -1.00
CA PHE A 172 -13.21 3.43 -0.91
C PHE A 172 -12.79 2.98 -2.29
N VAL A 173 -11.48 3.00 -2.55
CA VAL A 173 -10.89 2.30 -3.69
C VAL A 173 -10.63 0.87 -3.25
N ASN A 174 -11.32 -0.08 -3.85
CA ASN A 174 -11.20 -1.49 -3.46
C ASN A 174 -9.97 -2.16 -4.07
N HIS A 175 -9.72 -1.90 -5.35
CA HIS A 175 -8.59 -2.38 -6.12
C HIS A 175 -8.36 -1.50 -7.37
N TYR A 176 -7.19 -1.65 -7.99
CA TYR A 176 -6.83 -1.04 -9.29
C TYR A 176 -5.78 -1.87 -10.03
N HIS A 177 -5.77 -3.18 -9.78
CA HIS A 177 -4.80 -4.16 -10.28
C HIS A 177 -4.76 -4.27 -11.81
N ASP A 178 -5.83 -3.93 -12.50
CA ASP A 178 -6.00 -3.97 -13.97
C ASP A 178 -6.20 -2.58 -14.59
N ASP A 179 -5.99 -1.52 -13.81
CA ASP A 179 -6.06 -0.15 -14.30
C ASP A 179 -5.06 0.08 -15.43
N PRO A 180 -5.51 0.56 -16.62
CA PRO A 180 -4.61 0.74 -17.76
C PRO A 180 -3.44 1.68 -17.49
N GLY A 181 -3.66 2.75 -16.68
CA GLY A 181 -2.60 3.68 -16.28
C GLY A 181 -1.59 3.02 -15.35
N TYR A 182 -2.06 2.15 -14.45
CA TYR A 182 -1.20 1.38 -13.55
C TYR A 182 -0.34 0.36 -14.31
N ILE A 183 -0.94 -0.38 -15.23
CA ILE A 183 -0.21 -1.34 -16.09
C ILE A 183 0.82 -0.62 -16.95
N GLU A 184 0.46 0.53 -17.55
CA GLU A 184 1.41 1.34 -18.32
C GLU A 184 2.57 1.86 -17.46
N ALA A 185 2.29 2.30 -16.23
CA ALA A 185 3.34 2.76 -15.31
C ALA A 185 4.34 1.63 -14.98
N LEU A 186 3.85 0.41 -14.71
CA LEU A 186 4.70 -0.77 -14.50
C LEU A 186 5.53 -1.09 -15.76
N ALA A 187 4.92 -1.07 -16.94
CA ALA A 187 5.62 -1.33 -18.19
C ALA A 187 6.69 -0.26 -18.48
N ALA A 188 6.38 1.00 -18.24
CA ALA A 188 7.35 2.10 -18.37
C ALA A 188 8.53 1.94 -17.41
N GLN A 189 8.28 1.50 -16.17
CA GLN A 189 9.33 1.23 -15.19
C GLN A 189 10.26 0.09 -15.65
N VAL A 190 9.70 -1.00 -16.16
CA VAL A 190 10.46 -2.13 -16.71
C VAL A 190 11.29 -1.70 -17.92
N ARG A 191 10.67 -1.00 -18.90
CA ARG A 191 11.39 -0.52 -20.11
C ARG A 191 12.53 0.43 -19.75
N ARG A 192 12.32 1.36 -18.82
CA ARG A 192 13.35 2.27 -18.32
C ARG A 192 14.51 1.53 -17.67
N HIS A 193 14.20 0.49 -16.90
CA HIS A 193 15.21 -0.38 -16.31
C HIS A 193 16.04 -1.08 -17.38
N TRP A 194 15.38 -1.72 -18.35
CA TRP A 194 16.05 -2.40 -19.46
C TRP A 194 16.92 -1.49 -20.34
N GLN A 195 16.53 -0.21 -20.49
CA GLN A 195 17.34 0.77 -21.21
C GLN A 195 18.65 1.11 -20.48
N ARG A 196 18.67 1.05 -19.16
CA ARG A 196 19.87 1.41 -18.36
C ARG A 196 20.78 0.22 -18.09
N GLU A 197 20.20 -0.88 -17.71
CA GLU A 197 20.93 -2.04 -17.17
C GLU A 197 21.04 -3.21 -18.17
N GLY A 198 20.38 -3.11 -19.33
CA GLY A 198 20.15 -4.23 -20.21
C GLY A 198 18.96 -5.08 -19.78
N ARG A 199 18.56 -6.01 -20.62
CA ARG A 199 17.42 -6.89 -20.36
C ARG A 199 17.91 -8.25 -19.87
N GLY A 200 17.39 -8.71 -18.73
CA GLY A 200 17.50 -10.09 -18.28
C GLY A 200 16.75 -11.05 -19.22
N ARG A 201 17.09 -12.33 -19.15
CA ARG A 201 16.45 -13.34 -20.04
C ARG A 201 15.02 -13.65 -19.65
N LYS A 202 14.67 -13.53 -18.35
CA LYS A 202 13.30 -13.76 -17.84
C LYS A 202 12.89 -12.66 -16.91
N LEU A 203 11.63 -12.22 -17.05
CA LEU A 203 10.99 -11.31 -16.10
C LEU A 203 10.22 -12.12 -15.06
N VAL A 204 10.62 -12.03 -13.80
CA VAL A 204 9.93 -12.64 -12.65
C VAL A 204 9.09 -11.58 -11.97
N MET A 205 7.78 -11.77 -11.92
CA MET A 205 6.83 -10.90 -11.27
C MET A 205 6.48 -11.51 -9.91
N SER A 206 7.07 -10.98 -8.84
CA SER A 206 6.91 -11.49 -7.48
C SER A 206 5.84 -10.71 -6.74
N PHE A 207 4.84 -11.41 -6.22
CA PHE A 207 3.78 -10.85 -5.37
C PHE A 207 3.95 -11.35 -3.93
N HIS A 208 3.38 -10.65 -2.97
CA HIS A 208 3.35 -11.15 -1.59
C HIS A 208 2.53 -12.44 -1.54
N GLY A 209 3.06 -13.48 -0.90
CA GLY A 209 2.34 -14.73 -0.72
C GLY A 209 1.16 -14.58 0.26
N MET A 210 0.17 -15.43 0.06
CA MET A 210 -1.00 -15.57 0.95
C MET A 210 -1.24 -17.05 1.20
N PRO A 211 -1.83 -17.44 2.35
CA PRO A 211 -2.26 -18.83 2.55
C PRO A 211 -3.21 -19.27 1.43
N ALA A 212 -2.98 -20.44 0.81
CA ALA A 212 -3.78 -20.92 -0.32
C ALA A 212 -5.29 -21.01 0.00
N ARG A 213 -5.64 -21.26 1.27
CA ARG A 213 -7.02 -21.29 1.74
C ARG A 213 -7.79 -19.98 1.51
N THR A 214 -7.11 -18.82 1.47
CA THR A 214 -7.81 -17.53 1.27
C THR A 214 -8.55 -17.49 -0.06
N LEU A 215 -7.96 -18.06 -1.12
CA LEU A 215 -8.63 -18.20 -2.42
C LEU A 215 -9.92 -19.03 -2.31
N GLN A 216 -9.89 -20.14 -1.56
CA GLN A 216 -11.06 -21.00 -1.33
C GLN A 216 -12.15 -20.29 -0.51
N LEU A 217 -11.78 -19.32 0.30
CA LEU A 217 -12.68 -18.48 1.09
C LEU A 217 -13.21 -17.26 0.31
N GLY A 218 -12.88 -17.13 -0.99
CA GLY A 218 -13.40 -16.09 -1.87
C GLY A 218 -12.53 -14.82 -1.96
N ASP A 219 -11.29 -14.83 -1.42
CA ASP A 219 -10.36 -13.71 -1.61
C ASP A 219 -9.85 -13.70 -3.06
N PRO A 220 -10.06 -12.63 -3.85
CA PRO A 220 -9.71 -12.58 -5.27
C PRO A 220 -8.21 -12.34 -5.51
N TYR A 221 -7.40 -12.15 -4.47
CA TYR A 221 -6.01 -11.71 -4.55
C TYR A 221 -5.18 -12.48 -5.59
N HIS A 222 -5.25 -13.81 -5.54
CA HIS A 222 -4.50 -14.67 -6.48
C HIS A 222 -4.86 -14.36 -7.94
N CYS A 223 -6.16 -14.29 -8.25
CA CYS A 223 -6.64 -14.01 -9.60
C CYS A 223 -6.25 -12.59 -10.06
N GLU A 224 -6.31 -11.61 -9.16
CA GLU A 224 -5.92 -10.24 -9.47
C GLU A 224 -4.41 -10.10 -9.70
N CYS A 225 -3.56 -10.85 -8.96
CA CYS A 225 -2.12 -10.93 -9.23
C CYS A 225 -1.83 -11.51 -10.61
N LEU A 226 -2.47 -12.62 -10.96
CA LEU A 226 -2.32 -13.24 -12.29
C LEU A 226 -2.78 -12.32 -13.41
N LYS A 227 -3.89 -11.60 -13.22
CA LYS A 227 -4.39 -10.62 -14.19
C LYS A 227 -3.42 -9.46 -14.38
N THR A 228 -2.88 -8.89 -13.29
CA THR A 228 -1.86 -7.84 -13.37
C THR A 228 -0.65 -8.32 -14.16
N ALA A 229 -0.15 -9.51 -13.85
CA ALA A 229 1.04 -10.07 -14.49
C ALA A 229 0.82 -10.31 -15.99
N ARG A 230 -0.33 -10.89 -16.38
CA ARG A 230 -0.69 -11.10 -17.78
C ARG A 230 -0.77 -9.78 -18.54
N LEU A 231 -1.49 -8.78 -18.00
CA LEU A 231 -1.62 -7.47 -18.64
C LEU A 231 -0.26 -6.76 -18.78
N LEU A 232 0.62 -6.90 -17.80
CA LEU A 232 1.97 -6.36 -17.87
C LEU A 232 2.81 -7.08 -18.94
N ALA A 233 2.73 -8.40 -19.03
CA ALA A 233 3.42 -9.19 -20.05
C ALA A 233 2.94 -8.83 -21.47
N GLU A 234 1.62 -8.74 -21.67
CA GLU A 234 0.99 -8.28 -22.94
C GLU A 234 1.49 -6.86 -23.31
N LYS A 235 1.52 -5.94 -22.34
CA LYS A 235 1.98 -4.56 -22.56
C LYS A 235 3.46 -4.46 -22.90
N LEU A 236 4.27 -5.38 -22.42
CA LEU A 236 5.68 -5.52 -22.71
C LEU A 236 5.97 -6.38 -23.95
N GLN A 237 4.95 -6.97 -24.56
CA GLN A 237 5.03 -7.88 -25.70
C GLN A 237 5.98 -9.05 -25.41
N LEU A 238 5.76 -9.72 -24.27
CA LEU A 238 6.54 -10.88 -23.84
C LEU A 238 5.87 -12.17 -24.28
N ASP A 239 6.67 -13.07 -24.81
CA ASP A 239 6.26 -14.45 -25.03
C ASP A 239 6.03 -15.20 -23.70
N ASP A 240 5.18 -16.20 -23.70
CA ASP A 240 4.76 -16.92 -22.49
C ASP A 240 5.91 -17.54 -21.70
N ASP A 241 6.98 -17.93 -22.36
CA ASP A 241 8.17 -18.46 -21.69
C ASP A 241 9.11 -17.38 -21.13
N ALA A 242 8.94 -16.09 -21.54
CA ALA A 242 9.82 -15.00 -21.14
C ALA A 242 9.51 -14.43 -19.75
N TRP A 243 8.41 -14.81 -19.12
CA TRP A 243 8.02 -14.31 -17.80
C TRP A 243 7.49 -15.40 -16.87
N ARG A 244 7.45 -15.12 -15.56
CA ARG A 244 6.88 -15.99 -14.53
C ARG A 244 6.23 -15.19 -13.44
N VAL A 245 5.11 -15.68 -12.89
CA VAL A 245 4.51 -15.20 -11.64
C VAL A 245 5.03 -16.05 -10.49
N THR A 246 5.37 -15.40 -9.39
CA THR A 246 5.81 -16.06 -8.16
C THR A 246 5.26 -15.36 -6.94
N PHE A 247 5.29 -16.06 -5.78
CA PHE A 247 4.82 -15.55 -4.50
C PHE A 247 5.92 -15.64 -3.44
N GLN A 248 6.17 -14.51 -2.76
CA GLN A 248 7.23 -14.35 -1.75
C GLN A 248 6.68 -14.36 -0.31
N SER A 249 7.56 -14.21 0.67
CA SER A 249 7.25 -13.95 2.09
C SER A 249 6.46 -15.05 2.80
N ARG A 250 6.61 -16.30 2.36
CA ARG A 250 5.99 -17.46 3.02
C ARG A 250 6.50 -17.63 4.44
N PHE A 251 5.60 -17.87 5.38
CA PHE A 251 5.97 -18.27 6.74
C PHE A 251 5.05 -19.34 7.31
N GLY A 252 5.56 -20.07 8.32
CA GLY A 252 4.81 -21.13 8.99
C GLY A 252 4.66 -22.41 8.16
N ARG A 253 3.73 -23.29 8.58
CA ARG A 253 3.54 -24.64 8.01
C ARG A 253 2.38 -24.73 7.02
N ALA A 254 1.53 -23.73 6.94
CA ALA A 254 0.41 -23.71 6.02
C ALA A 254 0.87 -23.75 4.56
N GLN A 255 0.03 -24.26 3.68
CA GLN A 255 0.25 -24.14 2.24
C GLN A 255 -0.08 -22.70 1.80
N TRP A 256 0.84 -22.09 1.08
CA TRP A 256 0.70 -20.75 0.52
C TRP A 256 0.54 -20.80 -1.00
N LEU A 257 0.12 -19.68 -1.59
CA LEU A 257 0.07 -19.52 -3.04
C LEU A 257 1.43 -19.81 -3.67
N GLN A 258 1.41 -20.48 -4.81
CA GLN A 258 2.60 -20.97 -5.52
C GLN A 258 2.59 -20.46 -6.97
N PRO A 259 3.76 -20.53 -7.68
CA PRO A 259 5.08 -20.99 -7.20
C PRO A 259 5.78 -19.99 -6.27
N TYR A 260 6.66 -20.49 -5.39
CA TYR A 260 7.43 -19.63 -4.48
C TYR A 260 8.60 -18.95 -5.19
N THR A 261 8.89 -17.68 -4.85
CA THR A 261 9.88 -16.85 -5.56
C THR A 261 11.30 -17.44 -5.47
N GLU A 262 11.85 -17.66 -4.28
CA GLU A 262 13.22 -18.14 -4.13
C GLU A 262 13.44 -19.52 -4.76
N PRO A 263 12.62 -20.57 -4.54
CA PRO A 263 12.76 -21.86 -5.23
C PRO A 263 12.69 -21.73 -6.76
N THR A 264 11.82 -20.88 -7.29
CA THR A 264 11.72 -20.65 -8.73
C THR A 264 12.99 -20.01 -9.30
N LEU A 265 13.55 -19.02 -8.62
CA LEU A 265 14.80 -18.37 -9.02
C LEU A 265 15.97 -19.37 -9.02
N ARG A 266 16.09 -20.20 -7.98
CA ARG A 266 17.11 -21.27 -7.93
C ARG A 266 16.95 -22.26 -9.09
N ALA A 267 15.72 -22.70 -9.37
CA ALA A 267 15.44 -23.60 -10.47
C ALA A 267 15.77 -22.98 -11.85
N LEU A 268 15.47 -21.69 -12.04
CA LEU A 268 15.85 -20.97 -13.27
C LEU A 268 17.38 -20.92 -13.44
N ALA A 269 18.15 -20.62 -12.41
CA ALA A 269 19.61 -20.61 -12.46
C ALA A 269 20.16 -22.00 -12.78
N GLN A 270 19.67 -23.05 -12.12
CA GLN A 270 20.06 -24.45 -12.36
C GLN A 270 19.71 -24.95 -13.78
N ALA A 271 18.61 -24.39 -14.34
CA ALA A 271 18.23 -24.67 -15.74
C ALA A 271 19.02 -23.84 -16.77
N GLY A 272 20.06 -23.12 -16.35
CA GLY A 272 20.94 -22.35 -17.22
C GLY A 272 20.49 -20.94 -17.55
N ALA A 273 19.54 -20.37 -16.81
CA ALA A 273 19.21 -18.95 -16.93
C ALA A 273 20.38 -18.11 -16.41
N GLU A 274 21.08 -17.41 -17.31
CA GLU A 274 22.20 -16.55 -16.93
C GLU A 274 21.76 -15.29 -16.20
N GLY A 275 20.55 -14.73 -16.50
CA GLY A 275 20.06 -13.51 -15.92
C GLY A 275 18.54 -13.50 -15.73
N VAL A 276 18.10 -12.80 -14.69
CA VAL A 276 16.70 -12.54 -14.40
C VAL A 276 16.50 -11.08 -14.01
N ASP A 277 15.34 -10.52 -14.41
CA ASP A 277 14.83 -9.26 -13.90
C ASP A 277 13.66 -9.57 -12.98
N VAL A 278 13.63 -9.00 -11.78
CA VAL A 278 12.56 -9.21 -10.80
C VAL A 278 11.87 -7.91 -10.48
N ILE A 279 10.54 -7.89 -10.62
CA ILE A 279 9.67 -6.77 -10.25
C ILE A 279 8.61 -7.25 -9.27
N CYS A 280 8.13 -6.35 -8.39
CA CYS A 280 7.10 -6.64 -7.39
C CYS A 280 5.81 -5.84 -7.66
N PRO A 281 4.93 -6.26 -8.61
CA PRO A 281 3.79 -5.45 -9.05
C PRO A 281 2.67 -5.33 -7.99
N GLY A 282 2.73 -6.09 -6.91
CA GLY A 282 1.78 -5.95 -5.79
C GLY A 282 2.14 -4.84 -4.80
N PHE A 283 3.28 -4.17 -4.98
CA PHE A 283 3.79 -3.16 -4.06
C PHE A 283 3.84 -1.79 -4.74
N ALA A 284 3.09 -0.83 -4.22
CA ALA A 284 3.11 0.54 -4.73
C ALA A 284 4.40 1.30 -4.36
N ALA A 285 5.10 0.84 -3.33
CA ALA A 285 6.32 1.43 -2.82
C ALA A 285 7.28 0.36 -2.28
N ASP A 286 8.58 0.63 -2.40
CA ASP A 286 9.61 -0.23 -1.83
C ASP A 286 9.49 -0.31 -0.31
N CYS A 287 9.69 -1.52 0.19
CA CYS A 287 9.56 -1.87 1.60
C CYS A 287 10.59 -2.95 1.97
N LEU A 288 10.46 -3.51 3.17
CA LEU A 288 11.33 -4.61 3.61
C LEU A 288 11.27 -5.80 2.65
N GLU A 289 10.08 -6.18 2.26
CA GLU A 289 9.79 -7.35 1.44
C GLU A 289 10.35 -7.22 0.01
N THR A 290 10.50 -6.01 -0.51
CA THR A 290 11.07 -5.78 -1.84
C THR A 290 12.57 -5.57 -1.81
N LEU A 291 13.08 -4.84 -0.84
CA LEU A 291 14.50 -4.47 -0.77
C LEU A 291 15.34 -5.55 -0.08
N GLU A 292 14.89 -6.11 1.04
CA GLU A 292 15.66 -7.11 1.76
C GLU A 292 15.41 -8.50 1.19
N GLU A 293 14.16 -8.93 1.09
CA GLU A 293 13.85 -10.30 0.65
C GLU A 293 14.16 -10.52 -0.84
N ILE A 294 13.82 -9.55 -1.73
CA ILE A 294 14.06 -9.72 -3.18
C ILE A 294 15.42 -9.19 -3.60
N ALA A 295 15.73 -7.92 -3.30
CA ALA A 295 16.95 -7.31 -3.85
C ALA A 295 18.23 -7.80 -3.15
N ILE A 296 18.14 -8.40 -1.95
CA ILE A 296 19.29 -8.95 -1.20
C ILE A 296 19.20 -10.48 -1.14
N GLU A 297 18.22 -11.07 -0.44
CA GLU A 297 18.18 -12.51 -0.17
C GLU A 297 17.93 -13.33 -1.46
N ALA A 298 16.90 -13.01 -2.24
CA ALA A 298 16.57 -13.73 -3.46
C ALA A 298 17.67 -13.58 -4.53
N LYS A 299 18.30 -12.39 -4.62
CA LYS A 299 19.49 -12.17 -5.47
C LYS A 299 20.62 -13.10 -5.06
N ALA A 300 20.96 -13.16 -3.77
CA ALA A 300 22.02 -14.04 -3.27
C ALA A 300 21.70 -15.52 -3.58
N ALA A 301 20.44 -15.93 -3.42
CA ALA A 301 20.00 -17.29 -3.71
C ALA A 301 20.12 -17.67 -5.19
N PHE A 302 19.77 -16.75 -6.11
CA PHE A 302 19.90 -16.94 -7.56
C PHE A 302 21.37 -17.07 -7.98
N LEU A 303 22.23 -16.16 -7.50
CA LEU A 303 23.66 -16.18 -7.83
C LEU A 303 24.34 -17.45 -7.27
N ALA A 304 24.02 -17.84 -6.04
CA ALA A 304 24.55 -19.06 -5.44
C ALA A 304 24.10 -20.35 -6.16
N ALA A 305 22.98 -20.31 -6.88
CA ALA A 305 22.49 -21.43 -7.69
C ALA A 305 23.09 -21.50 -9.12
N GLY A 306 24.02 -20.58 -9.47
CA GLY A 306 24.72 -20.57 -10.76
C GLY A 306 24.26 -19.48 -11.74
N GLY A 307 23.31 -18.63 -11.35
CA GLY A 307 22.93 -17.44 -12.12
C GLY A 307 24.05 -16.40 -12.13
N LYS A 308 24.11 -15.57 -13.18
CA LYS A 308 25.18 -14.57 -13.34
C LYS A 308 24.70 -13.13 -13.08
N THR A 309 23.49 -12.81 -13.50
CA THR A 309 22.95 -11.44 -13.45
C THR A 309 21.56 -11.43 -12.82
N PHE A 310 21.39 -10.63 -11.78
CA PHE A 310 20.11 -10.44 -11.12
C PHE A 310 19.82 -8.93 -11.00
N HIS A 311 18.76 -8.48 -11.64
CA HIS A 311 18.30 -7.11 -11.51
C HIS A 311 17.01 -7.07 -10.69
N TYR A 312 17.00 -6.25 -9.66
CA TYR A 312 15.77 -5.84 -9.00
C TYR A 312 15.26 -4.56 -9.66
N ILE A 313 14.02 -4.58 -10.18
CA ILE A 313 13.33 -3.41 -10.71
C ILE A 313 12.56 -2.77 -9.58
N PRO A 314 12.92 -1.54 -9.14
CA PRO A 314 12.23 -0.88 -8.02
C PRO A 314 10.74 -0.76 -8.24
N CYS A 315 9.97 -0.72 -7.16
CA CYS A 315 8.55 -0.38 -7.20
C CYS A 315 8.32 1.00 -7.83
N LEU A 316 7.07 1.34 -8.14
CA LEU A 316 6.75 2.63 -8.74
C LEU A 316 7.16 3.81 -7.85
N ASN A 317 7.14 3.63 -6.53
CA ASN A 317 7.52 4.67 -5.58
C ASN A 317 6.82 6.01 -5.92
N ASN A 318 7.57 7.08 -6.05
CA ASN A 318 7.08 8.38 -6.49
C ASN A 318 7.41 8.69 -7.97
N SER A 319 7.55 7.67 -8.83
CA SER A 319 7.78 7.88 -10.25
C SER A 319 6.65 8.69 -10.89
N PRO A 320 6.95 9.56 -11.88
CA PRO A 320 5.91 10.36 -12.54
C PRO A 320 4.77 9.52 -13.12
N GLU A 321 5.07 8.37 -13.73
CA GLU A 321 4.09 7.47 -14.33
C GLU A 321 3.22 6.82 -13.25
N GLY A 322 3.85 6.35 -12.16
CA GLY A 322 3.15 5.78 -11.01
C GLY A 322 2.20 6.79 -10.35
N MET A 323 2.65 8.03 -10.20
CA MET A 323 1.83 9.10 -9.62
C MET A 323 0.69 9.54 -10.54
N LYS A 324 0.91 9.57 -11.85
CA LYS A 324 -0.17 9.82 -12.84
C LYS A 324 -1.24 8.72 -12.78
N ALA A 325 -0.83 7.45 -12.68
CA ALA A 325 -1.74 6.33 -12.54
C ALA A 325 -2.56 6.43 -11.25
N MET A 326 -1.92 6.65 -10.11
CA MET A 326 -2.58 6.82 -8.82
C MET A 326 -3.55 8.02 -8.80
N ALA A 327 -3.14 9.15 -9.37
CA ALA A 327 -4.02 10.31 -9.54
C ALA A 327 -5.22 10.00 -10.44
N GLY A 328 -5.02 9.25 -11.52
CA GLY A 328 -6.09 8.80 -12.41
C GLY A 328 -7.13 7.93 -11.67
N VAL A 329 -6.66 6.99 -10.84
CA VAL A 329 -7.53 6.18 -9.96
C VAL A 329 -8.31 7.08 -9.01
N ALA A 330 -7.63 7.99 -8.29
CA ALA A 330 -8.27 8.91 -7.35
C ALA A 330 -9.36 9.76 -8.05
N LEU A 331 -9.04 10.36 -9.19
CA LEU A 331 -9.95 11.23 -9.94
C LEU A 331 -11.22 10.51 -10.41
N ARG A 332 -11.13 9.25 -10.82
CA ARG A 332 -12.33 8.46 -11.18
C ARG A 332 -13.24 8.24 -9.99
N HIS A 333 -12.68 8.01 -8.81
CA HIS A 333 -13.45 7.82 -7.58
C HIS A 333 -13.95 9.13 -6.96
N LEU A 334 -13.42 10.28 -7.38
CA LEU A 334 -13.89 11.61 -6.98
C LEU A 334 -15.04 12.13 -7.88
N GLN A 335 -15.37 11.46 -8.98
CA GLN A 335 -16.45 11.89 -9.87
C GLN A 335 -17.77 12.08 -9.11
N GLY A 336 -18.48 13.19 -9.42
CA GLY A 336 -19.72 13.56 -8.76
C GLY A 336 -19.55 14.24 -7.39
N TRP A 337 -18.32 14.39 -6.89
CA TRP A 337 -18.02 15.28 -5.79
C TRP A 337 -17.51 16.62 -6.32
N ASP A 338 -18.09 17.71 -5.85
CA ASP A 338 -17.51 19.04 -6.12
C ASP A 338 -16.21 19.19 -5.35
N THR A 339 -15.12 19.34 -6.09
CA THR A 339 -13.77 19.53 -5.55
C THR A 339 -13.34 21.01 -5.59
N THR A 340 -14.22 21.92 -6.05
CA THR A 340 -13.96 23.35 -6.07
C THR A 340 -14.26 23.96 -4.70
N PRO A 341 -13.31 24.61 -4.03
CA PRO A 341 -13.57 25.25 -2.76
C PRO A 341 -14.61 26.36 -2.90
N MET A 342 -15.51 26.47 -1.94
CA MET A 342 -16.41 27.64 -1.86
C MET A 342 -15.60 28.93 -1.67
N SER A 343 -16.00 30.01 -2.34
CA SER A 343 -15.37 31.31 -2.15
C SER A 343 -15.58 31.82 -0.73
N ARG A 344 -14.71 32.70 -0.26
CA ARG A 344 -14.83 33.30 1.07
C ARG A 344 -16.16 34.04 1.23
N GLU A 345 -16.62 34.74 0.19
CA GLU A 345 -17.89 35.47 0.16
C GLU A 345 -19.08 34.52 0.31
N ALA A 346 -19.06 33.38 -0.41
CA ALA A 346 -20.09 32.36 -0.32
C ALA A 346 -20.15 31.72 1.08
N LEU A 347 -19.00 31.47 1.70
CA LEU A 347 -18.93 30.99 3.09
C LEU A 347 -19.49 32.02 4.10
N GLN A 348 -19.13 33.30 3.95
CA GLN A 348 -19.65 34.37 4.79
C GLN A 348 -21.18 34.53 4.66
N GLN A 349 -21.70 34.50 3.44
CA GLN A 349 -23.14 34.54 3.18
C GLN A 349 -23.87 33.34 3.79
N ARG A 350 -23.30 32.13 3.65
CA ARG A 350 -23.85 30.92 4.26
C ARG A 350 -23.92 31.04 5.78
N ARG A 351 -22.85 31.50 6.41
CA ARG A 351 -22.81 31.77 7.87
C ARG A 351 -23.85 32.83 8.30
N ALA A 352 -23.88 33.96 7.62
CA ALA A 352 -24.85 35.01 7.92
C ALA A 352 -26.31 34.53 7.84
N ARG A 353 -26.65 33.73 6.81
CA ARG A 353 -27.99 33.15 6.68
C ARG A 353 -28.30 32.14 7.79
N ALA A 354 -27.33 31.37 8.24
CA ALA A 354 -27.52 30.43 9.34
C ALA A 354 -27.78 31.13 10.64
N ILE A 355 -26.97 32.17 11.00
CA ILE A 355 -27.14 32.99 12.20
C ILE A 355 -28.49 33.72 12.20
N ALA A 356 -28.87 34.30 11.05
CA ALA A 356 -30.18 34.98 10.91
C ALA A 356 -31.37 34.02 11.13
N ARG A 357 -31.18 32.71 11.09
CA ARG A 357 -32.20 31.70 11.38
C ARG A 357 -32.05 31.01 12.72
N GLY A 358 -31.21 31.56 13.61
CA GLY A 358 -31.05 31.09 14.99
C GLY A 358 -29.97 30.05 15.19
N ALA A 359 -29.06 29.84 14.21
CA ALA A 359 -27.90 29.02 14.46
C ALA A 359 -26.94 29.70 15.44
N THR A 360 -26.42 28.95 16.39
CA THR A 360 -25.31 29.40 17.25
C THR A 360 -24.01 29.33 16.46
N GLU A 361 -23.04 30.20 16.78
CA GLU A 361 -21.74 30.27 16.11
C GLU A 361 -20.95 28.93 16.12
#